data_82fb87bb9a6d6a5562805573599a9f2a
#
_entry.id   82fb87bb9a6d6a5562805573599a9f2a
#
_cell.length_a   1.000
_cell.length_b   1.000
_cell.length_c   1.000
_cell.angle_alpha   90.00
_cell.angle_beta   90.00
_cell.angle_gamma   90.00
#
_symmetry.space_group_name_H-M   'P 1'
#
loop_
_entity.id
_entity.type
_entity.pdbx_description
1 polymer ?
#
loop_
_entity_poly.entity_id
_entity_poly.type
_entity_poly.pdbx_seq_one_letter_code
_entity_poly.pdbx_strand_id
1 'polypeptide(L)'
;IGGKKILDLVVSYTCSISTQHPYMIIEGSTFGLRPHGGGEWLARLDYQRRPPANVPCSHLHIHAHRDAWTFMMSRDGRGSGRRTVKKRGDAEKTPQISDIHFPVGGPRLRPALEDFLTMLIEELGVDHPPHARQELDQARARWRTEQAKAIVRSSSGIAADVLREMGWAVAPPEGYQLESDR
;
A
#
# COMPACT_ATOMS: atom_id res chain seq x y z
N ILE A 1 11.86 -12.62 -17.55
CA ILE A 1 12.18 -11.61 -18.58
C ILE A 1 12.95 -12.32 -19.68
N GLY A 2 12.47 -12.22 -20.93
CA GLY A 2 13.09 -12.90 -22.06
C GLY A 2 13.18 -14.43 -21.90
N GLY A 3 12.17 -15.06 -21.34
CA GLY A 3 12.10 -16.49 -21.05
C GLY A 3 12.97 -16.97 -19.88
N LYS A 4 13.65 -16.07 -19.17
CA LYS A 4 14.52 -16.41 -18.03
C LYS A 4 13.88 -15.99 -16.70
N LYS A 5 14.05 -16.84 -15.69
CA LYS A 5 13.68 -16.51 -14.30
C LYS A 5 14.79 -15.66 -13.68
N ILE A 6 14.62 -14.35 -13.63
CA ILE A 6 15.61 -13.42 -13.07
C ILE A 6 15.09 -12.63 -11.88
N LEU A 7 13.77 -12.64 -11.65
CA LEU A 7 13.10 -11.94 -10.56
C LEU A 7 12.12 -12.87 -9.85
N ASP A 8 11.98 -12.69 -8.54
CA ASP A 8 10.94 -13.28 -7.72
C ASP A 8 10.00 -12.16 -7.23
N LEU A 9 8.70 -12.32 -7.51
CA LEU A 9 7.65 -11.52 -6.88
C LEU A 9 7.16 -12.27 -5.65
N VAL A 10 7.19 -11.61 -4.50
CA VAL A 10 6.64 -12.12 -3.24
C VAL A 10 5.39 -11.33 -2.90
N VAL A 11 4.27 -12.04 -2.77
CA VAL A 11 2.97 -11.46 -2.40
C VAL A 11 2.52 -12.09 -1.09
N SER A 12 2.20 -11.25 -0.11
CA SER A 12 1.69 -11.68 1.19
C SER A 12 0.49 -10.83 1.60
N TYR A 13 -0.51 -11.47 2.21
CA TYR A 13 -1.65 -10.80 2.82
C TYR A 13 -1.84 -11.32 4.24
N THR A 14 -2.09 -10.41 5.17
CA THR A 14 -2.60 -10.71 6.50
C THR A 14 -4.06 -10.28 6.55
N CYS A 15 -4.94 -11.21 6.87
CA CYS A 15 -6.38 -11.00 6.82
C CYS A 15 -7.05 -11.36 8.14
N SER A 16 -8.16 -10.68 8.46
CA SER A 16 -9.09 -11.03 9.52
C SER A 16 -10.51 -11.11 8.99
N ILE A 17 -11.40 -11.79 9.70
CA ILE A 17 -12.82 -11.84 9.37
C ILE A 17 -13.53 -10.75 10.18
N SER A 18 -14.36 -9.94 9.50
CA SER A 18 -15.20 -8.96 10.20
C SER A 18 -16.22 -9.70 11.08
N THR A 19 -16.35 -9.27 12.34
CA THR A 19 -17.40 -9.76 13.24
C THR A 19 -18.75 -9.10 13.01
N GLN A 20 -18.78 -7.96 12.32
CA GLN A 20 -19.98 -7.17 12.08
C GLN A 20 -20.58 -7.38 10.69
N HIS A 21 -19.77 -7.84 9.73
CA HIS A 21 -20.16 -7.98 8.33
C HIS A 21 -19.52 -9.23 7.70
N PRO A 22 -20.19 -9.87 6.72
CA PRO A 22 -19.69 -11.09 6.08
C PRO A 22 -18.60 -10.80 5.03
N TYR A 23 -17.52 -10.13 5.42
CA TYR A 23 -16.39 -9.89 4.54
C TYR A 23 -15.03 -10.01 5.25
N MET A 24 -14.02 -10.33 4.48
CA MET A 24 -12.63 -10.39 4.90
C MET A 24 -12.01 -8.99 4.94
N ILE A 25 -11.30 -8.71 6.00
CA ILE A 25 -10.56 -7.46 6.20
C ILE A 25 -9.08 -7.74 5.91
N ILE A 26 -8.46 -6.95 5.05
CA ILE A 26 -7.01 -6.97 4.85
C ILE A 26 -6.38 -6.10 5.94
N GLU A 27 -5.70 -6.72 6.88
CA GLU A 27 -4.96 -6.03 7.94
C GLU A 27 -3.57 -5.59 7.47
N GLY A 28 -2.96 -6.33 6.54
CA GLY A 28 -1.69 -5.99 5.93
C GLY A 28 -1.49 -6.67 4.59
N SER A 29 -0.64 -6.08 3.75
CA SER A 29 -0.13 -6.72 2.54
C SER A 29 1.30 -6.29 2.27
N THR A 30 2.06 -7.17 1.65
CA THR A 30 3.40 -6.92 1.13
C THR A 30 3.49 -7.42 -0.30
N PHE A 31 3.91 -6.55 -1.22
CA PHE A 31 4.30 -6.89 -2.58
C PHE A 31 5.78 -6.57 -2.72
N GLY A 32 6.62 -7.59 -2.77
CA GLY A 32 8.06 -7.43 -2.77
C GLY A 32 8.72 -8.02 -4.01
N LEU A 33 9.72 -7.35 -4.53
CA LEU A 33 10.53 -7.75 -5.67
C LEU A 33 11.96 -8.01 -5.22
N ARG A 34 12.53 -9.14 -5.62
CA ARG A 34 13.94 -9.50 -5.37
C ARG A 34 14.54 -10.28 -6.54
N PRO A 35 15.87 -10.37 -6.62
CA PRO A 35 16.52 -11.24 -7.58
C PRO A 35 16.08 -12.71 -7.41
N HIS A 36 16.00 -13.45 -8.52
CA HIS A 36 15.66 -14.87 -8.47
C HIS A 36 16.71 -15.66 -7.66
N GLY A 37 16.22 -16.55 -6.81
CA GLY A 37 17.07 -17.35 -5.93
C GLY A 37 17.41 -16.70 -4.59
N GLY A 38 16.88 -15.50 -4.30
CA GLY A 38 17.07 -14.79 -3.04
C GLY A 38 17.90 -13.52 -3.15
N GLY A 39 18.35 -13.00 -2.01
CA GLY A 39 19.09 -11.74 -1.92
C GLY A 39 18.26 -10.60 -1.32
N GLU A 40 18.81 -9.39 -1.32
CA GLU A 40 18.14 -8.20 -0.83
C GLU A 40 16.94 -7.82 -1.71
N TRP A 41 15.94 -7.20 -1.09
CA TRP A 41 14.82 -6.64 -1.82
C TRP A 41 15.29 -5.55 -2.78
N LEU A 42 14.70 -5.47 -3.96
CA LEU A 42 14.85 -4.35 -4.89
C LEU A 42 13.85 -3.25 -4.57
N ALA A 43 12.60 -3.66 -4.36
CA ALA A 43 11.52 -2.77 -3.93
C ALA A 43 10.48 -3.56 -3.13
N ARG A 44 9.75 -2.87 -2.25
CA ARG A 44 8.67 -3.47 -1.48
C ARG A 44 7.58 -2.44 -1.21
N LEU A 45 6.35 -2.77 -1.59
CA LEU A 45 5.15 -2.01 -1.29
C LEU A 45 4.44 -2.67 -0.11
N ASP A 46 4.40 -1.97 1.01
CA ASP A 46 3.78 -2.44 2.24
C ASP A 46 2.49 -1.67 2.54
N TYR A 47 1.51 -2.39 3.05
CA TYR A 47 0.31 -1.83 3.65
C TYR A 47 0.10 -2.42 5.03
N GLN A 48 -0.21 -1.57 6.01
CA GLN A 48 -0.64 -1.92 7.35
C GLN A 48 -1.86 -1.08 7.71
N ARG A 49 -2.95 -1.72 8.10
CA ARG A 49 -4.19 -1.02 8.46
C ARG A 49 -4.02 -0.13 9.69
N ARG A 50 -3.23 -0.59 10.66
CA ARG A 50 -2.92 0.10 11.92
C ARG A 50 -1.41 0.16 12.10
N PRO A 51 -0.72 1.03 11.36
CA PRO A 51 0.72 1.15 11.48
C PRO A 51 1.11 1.87 12.78
N PRO A 52 2.37 1.75 13.22
CA PRO A 52 2.94 2.64 14.22
C PRO A 52 2.79 4.11 13.84
N ALA A 53 2.67 5.01 14.82
CA ALA A 53 2.32 6.42 14.62
C ALA A 53 3.21 7.21 13.63
N ASN A 54 4.42 6.75 13.37
CA ASN A 54 5.39 7.38 12.47
C ASN A 54 5.61 6.63 11.15
N VAL A 55 4.76 5.65 10.83
CA VAL A 55 4.82 4.88 9.59
C VAL A 55 3.52 5.12 8.81
N PRO A 56 3.57 5.52 7.53
CA PRO A 56 2.38 5.61 6.70
C PRO A 56 1.70 4.24 6.57
N CYS A 57 0.36 4.20 6.52
CA CYS A 57 -0.37 2.94 6.39
C CYS A 57 -0.08 2.22 5.07
N SER A 58 0.25 2.94 4.02
CA SER A 58 0.73 2.39 2.75
C SER A 58 1.99 3.13 2.32
N HIS A 59 3.07 2.38 2.06
CA HIS A 59 4.37 2.97 1.77
C HIS A 59 5.24 2.05 0.91
N LEU A 60 6.13 2.69 0.16
CA LEU A 60 7.10 2.04 -0.70
C LEU A 60 8.49 2.09 -0.06
N HIS A 61 9.19 0.96 -0.05
CA HIS A 61 10.61 0.85 0.21
C HIS A 61 11.36 0.59 -1.11
N ILE A 62 12.43 1.34 -1.34
CA ILE A 62 13.35 1.14 -2.44
C ILE A 62 14.71 0.76 -1.85
N HIS A 63 15.23 -0.37 -2.25
CA HIS A 63 16.54 -0.85 -1.82
C HIS A 63 17.58 -0.48 -2.87
N ALA A 64 18.22 0.68 -2.68
CA ALA A 64 19.27 1.21 -3.55
C ALA A 64 20.32 1.94 -2.71
N HIS A 65 21.57 1.90 -3.13
CA HIS A 65 22.62 2.70 -2.53
C HIS A 65 22.69 4.07 -3.21
N ARG A 66 22.48 5.13 -2.44
CA ARG A 66 22.62 6.51 -2.88
C ARG A 66 23.29 7.34 -1.76
N ASP A 67 24.55 7.69 -1.94
CA ASP A 67 25.36 8.44 -0.95
C ASP A 67 24.71 9.76 -0.53
N ALA A 68 24.03 10.44 -1.44
CA ALA A 68 23.31 11.67 -1.13
C ALA A 68 22.20 11.47 -0.10
N TRP A 69 21.42 10.38 -0.21
CA TRP A 69 20.38 10.06 0.76
C TRP A 69 20.96 9.68 2.12
N THR A 70 22.00 8.87 2.12
CA THR A 70 22.75 8.48 3.32
C THR A 70 23.31 9.72 4.03
N PHE A 71 23.93 10.63 3.27
CA PHE A 71 24.46 11.89 3.80
C PHE A 71 23.37 12.76 4.44
N MET A 72 22.23 12.95 3.74
CA MET A 72 21.13 13.76 4.28
C MET A 72 20.54 13.15 5.55
N MET A 73 20.31 11.84 5.57
CA MET A 73 19.74 11.15 6.73
C MET A 73 20.69 11.08 7.92
N SER A 74 22.01 11.14 7.69
CA SER A 74 23.00 11.13 8.77
C SER A 74 23.14 12.48 9.47
N ARG A 75 22.83 13.60 8.81
CA ARG A 75 23.04 14.96 9.37
C ARG A 75 22.02 15.37 10.43
N ASP A 76 20.76 14.97 10.27
CA ASP A 76 19.71 15.30 11.24
C ASP A 76 19.20 14.02 11.93
N GLY A 77 19.55 13.86 13.20
CA GLY A 77 19.12 12.72 14.03
C GLY A 77 17.63 12.63 14.32
N ARG A 78 16.78 13.50 13.72
CA ARG A 78 15.33 13.62 13.99
C ARG A 78 14.44 12.84 13.03
N GLY A 79 14.94 12.46 11.85
CA GLY A 79 14.18 11.72 10.85
C GLY A 79 13.69 10.33 11.31
N SER A 80 12.56 9.87 10.79
CA SER A 80 11.97 8.58 11.14
C SER A 80 12.86 7.38 10.76
N GLY A 81 13.53 7.44 9.63
CA GLY A 81 14.46 6.40 9.18
C GLY A 81 15.63 6.20 10.19
N ARG A 82 16.23 7.30 10.68
CA ARG A 82 17.27 7.20 11.69
C ARG A 82 16.75 6.72 13.05
N ARG A 83 15.53 7.08 13.43
CA ARG A 83 14.89 6.54 14.66
C ARG A 83 14.65 5.04 14.58
N THR A 84 14.30 4.53 13.40
CA THR A 84 14.10 3.10 13.16
C THR A 84 15.40 2.32 13.30
N VAL A 85 16.50 2.81 12.73
CA VAL A 85 17.84 2.24 12.88
C VAL A 85 18.27 2.24 14.35
N LYS A 86 18.09 3.35 15.06
CA LYS A 86 18.41 3.48 16.49
C LYS A 86 17.59 2.53 17.37
N LYS A 87 16.30 2.32 17.09
CA LYS A 87 15.43 1.40 17.84
C LYS A 87 15.81 -0.07 17.68
N ARG A 88 16.43 -0.45 16.55
CA ARG A 88 16.91 -1.81 16.29
C ARG A 88 18.22 -2.15 16.99
N GLY A 89 18.79 -1.25 17.78
CA GLY A 89 20.08 -1.45 18.45
C GLY A 89 21.30 -1.25 17.54
N ASP A 90 21.09 -0.92 16.27
CA ASP A 90 22.14 -0.71 15.27
C ASP A 90 22.59 0.76 15.26
N ALA A 91 22.98 1.32 16.40
CA ALA A 91 23.32 2.75 16.52
C ALA A 91 24.47 3.19 15.59
N GLU A 92 25.30 2.25 15.15
CA GLU A 92 26.42 2.49 14.22
C GLU A 92 26.04 2.26 12.74
N LYS A 93 24.85 1.73 12.45
CA LYS A 93 24.45 1.45 11.08
C LYS A 93 24.14 2.72 10.31
N THR A 94 24.76 2.85 9.15
CA THR A 94 24.52 3.94 8.21
C THR A 94 23.08 3.87 7.66
N PRO A 95 22.27 4.96 7.75
CA PRO A 95 20.93 5.00 7.19
C PRO A 95 20.93 4.76 5.68
N GLN A 96 19.98 3.99 5.20
CA GLN A 96 19.81 3.65 3.78
C GLN A 96 18.49 4.21 3.25
N ILE A 97 18.37 4.36 1.93
CA ILE A 97 17.10 4.77 1.29
C ILE A 97 15.94 3.81 1.63
N SER A 98 16.23 2.54 1.86
CA SER A 98 15.25 1.53 2.30
C SER A 98 14.68 1.79 3.71
N ASP A 99 15.31 2.65 4.51
CA ASP A 99 14.77 3.07 5.81
C ASP A 99 13.74 4.21 5.68
N ILE A 100 13.53 4.73 4.46
CA ILE A 100 12.54 5.77 4.18
C ILE A 100 11.23 5.10 3.76
N HIS A 101 10.13 5.55 4.37
CA HIS A 101 8.78 5.13 4.03
C HIS A 101 8.16 6.16 3.11
N PHE A 102 8.21 5.91 1.79
CA PHE A 102 7.54 6.78 0.82
C PHE A 102 6.04 6.54 0.87
N PRO A 103 5.21 7.51 1.29
CA PRO A 103 3.76 7.32 1.36
C PRO A 103 3.17 7.18 -0.05
N VAL A 104 2.34 6.16 -0.25
CA VAL A 104 1.71 5.86 -1.55
C VAL A 104 0.19 5.70 -1.39
N GLY A 105 -0.43 6.68 -0.82
CA GLY A 105 -1.85 6.73 -0.57
C GLY A 105 -2.23 6.26 0.83
N GLY A 106 -3.53 6.08 1.05
CA GLY A 106 -4.13 5.68 2.33
C GLY A 106 -4.70 4.27 2.30
N PRO A 107 -5.47 3.88 3.33
CA PRO A 107 -6.02 2.53 3.42
C PRO A 107 -6.98 2.19 2.28
N ARG A 108 -7.58 3.19 1.63
CA ARG A 108 -8.55 3.03 0.54
C ARG A 108 -8.01 3.39 -0.85
N LEU A 109 -6.95 4.19 -0.89
CA LEU A 109 -6.36 4.70 -2.14
C LEU A 109 -4.95 4.18 -2.37
N ARG A 110 -4.55 3.11 -1.69
CA ARG A 110 -3.27 2.45 -1.90
C ARG A 110 -3.21 1.75 -3.24
N PRO A 111 -2.03 1.56 -3.81
CA PRO A 111 -1.86 0.72 -5.00
C PRO A 111 -2.34 -0.72 -4.75
N ALA A 112 -2.98 -1.30 -5.75
CA ALA A 112 -3.38 -2.70 -5.77
C ALA A 112 -2.23 -3.59 -6.27
N LEU A 113 -2.40 -4.90 -6.13
CA LEU A 113 -1.47 -5.87 -6.72
C LEU A 113 -1.39 -5.71 -8.25
N GLU A 114 -2.52 -5.40 -8.88
CA GLU A 114 -2.64 -5.16 -10.32
C GLU A 114 -1.80 -3.97 -10.79
N ASP A 115 -1.71 -2.91 -9.97
CA ASP A 115 -0.86 -1.76 -10.27
C ASP A 115 0.63 -2.15 -10.23
N PHE A 116 1.01 -2.95 -9.22
CA PHE A 116 2.38 -3.44 -9.10
C PHE A 116 2.76 -4.39 -10.24
N LEU A 117 1.88 -5.33 -10.61
CA LEU A 117 2.09 -6.24 -11.74
C LEU A 117 2.18 -5.49 -13.07
N THR A 118 1.33 -4.47 -13.28
CA THR A 118 1.40 -3.61 -14.46
C THR A 118 2.76 -2.92 -14.55
N MET A 119 3.25 -2.35 -13.44
CA MET A 119 4.58 -1.74 -13.39
C MET A 119 5.68 -2.73 -13.76
N LEU A 120 5.62 -3.98 -13.28
CA LEU A 120 6.62 -5.00 -13.63
C LEU A 120 6.62 -5.32 -15.13
N ILE A 121 5.44 -5.35 -15.76
CA ILE A 121 5.31 -5.58 -17.20
C ILE A 121 5.86 -4.38 -17.99
N GLU A 122 5.42 -3.16 -17.65
CA GLU A 122 5.73 -1.96 -18.43
C GLU A 122 7.18 -1.49 -18.25
N GLU A 123 7.69 -1.50 -17.02
CA GLU A 123 8.99 -0.91 -16.70
C GLU A 123 10.13 -1.94 -16.76
N LEU A 124 9.86 -3.19 -16.42
CA LEU A 124 10.89 -4.22 -16.37
C LEU A 124 10.77 -5.27 -17.49
N GLY A 125 9.74 -5.18 -18.35
CA GLY A 125 9.55 -6.11 -19.46
C GLY A 125 9.34 -7.55 -19.01
N VAL A 126 8.60 -7.77 -17.93
CA VAL A 126 8.28 -9.11 -17.45
C VAL A 126 7.42 -9.84 -18.47
N ASP A 127 7.82 -11.07 -18.81
CA ASP A 127 7.05 -11.91 -19.74
C ASP A 127 5.65 -12.19 -19.18
N HIS A 128 4.64 -12.09 -20.02
CA HIS A 128 3.25 -12.26 -19.60
C HIS A 128 2.39 -12.92 -20.69
N PRO A 129 1.28 -13.61 -20.35
CA PRO A 129 0.32 -14.09 -21.32
C PRO A 129 -0.30 -12.94 -22.14
N PRO A 130 -0.74 -13.17 -23.38
CA PRO A 130 -1.29 -12.11 -24.26
C PRO A 130 -2.46 -11.32 -23.66
N HIS A 131 -3.31 -11.97 -22.83
CA HIS A 131 -4.49 -11.38 -22.20
C HIS A 131 -4.24 -10.77 -20.82
N ALA A 132 -3.02 -10.87 -20.28
CA ALA A 132 -2.70 -10.42 -18.92
C ALA A 132 -3.06 -8.95 -18.67
N ARG A 133 -2.79 -8.05 -19.61
CA ARG A 133 -3.12 -6.62 -19.47
C ARG A 133 -4.62 -6.39 -19.29
N GLN A 134 -5.44 -7.05 -20.09
CA GLN A 134 -6.89 -6.95 -20.00
C GLN A 134 -7.42 -7.51 -18.67
N GLU A 135 -6.87 -8.63 -18.20
CA GLU A 135 -7.23 -9.21 -16.91
C GLU A 135 -6.84 -8.30 -15.75
N LEU A 136 -5.65 -7.69 -15.79
CA LEU A 136 -5.19 -6.73 -14.78
C LEU A 136 -6.08 -5.48 -14.75
N ASP A 137 -6.48 -4.95 -15.90
CA ASP A 137 -7.37 -3.79 -15.97
C ASP A 137 -8.76 -4.10 -15.38
N GLN A 138 -9.32 -5.28 -15.69
CA GLN A 138 -10.60 -5.71 -15.14
C GLN A 138 -10.50 -5.95 -13.62
N ALA A 139 -9.43 -6.58 -13.14
CA ALA A 139 -9.21 -6.83 -11.73
C ALA A 139 -9.03 -5.52 -10.96
N ARG A 140 -8.27 -4.58 -11.50
CA ARG A 140 -8.10 -3.22 -10.96
C ARG A 140 -9.44 -2.47 -10.87
N ALA A 141 -10.26 -2.55 -11.90
CA ALA A 141 -11.59 -1.91 -11.90
C ALA A 141 -12.50 -2.51 -10.80
N ARG A 142 -12.51 -3.84 -10.65
CA ARG A 142 -13.24 -4.50 -9.55
C ARG A 142 -12.72 -4.06 -8.19
N TRP A 143 -11.40 -4.04 -7.99
CA TRP A 143 -10.79 -3.61 -6.74
C TRP A 143 -11.17 -2.17 -6.41
N ARG A 144 -11.09 -1.24 -7.37
CA ARG A 144 -11.47 0.18 -7.18
C ARG A 144 -12.94 0.32 -6.80
N THR A 145 -13.82 -0.47 -7.41
CA THR A 145 -15.25 -0.49 -7.04
C THR A 145 -15.45 -0.92 -5.59
N GLU A 146 -14.77 -1.97 -5.14
CA GLU A 146 -14.87 -2.41 -3.75
C GLU A 146 -14.27 -1.40 -2.76
N GLN A 147 -13.20 -0.70 -3.14
CA GLN A 147 -12.67 0.41 -2.32
C GLN A 147 -13.65 1.58 -2.23
N ALA A 148 -14.31 1.94 -3.34
CA ALA A 148 -15.32 3.00 -3.35
C ALA A 148 -16.51 2.65 -2.43
N LYS A 149 -17.03 1.43 -2.51
CA LYS A 149 -18.07 0.94 -1.58
C LYS A 149 -17.60 0.98 -0.13
N ALA A 150 -16.35 0.63 0.13
CA ALA A 150 -15.79 0.66 1.48
C ALA A 150 -15.59 2.09 2.01
N ILE A 151 -15.28 3.07 1.15
CA ILE A 151 -15.24 4.50 1.50
C ILE A 151 -16.64 4.95 1.91
N VAL A 152 -17.64 4.69 1.10
CA VAL A 152 -19.03 5.05 1.39
C VAL A 152 -19.48 4.46 2.73
N ARG A 153 -19.18 3.20 3.02
CA ARG A 153 -19.53 2.56 4.30
C ARG A 153 -18.82 3.19 5.50
N SER A 154 -17.55 3.56 5.34
CA SER A 154 -16.75 4.15 6.44
C SER A 154 -16.99 5.64 6.65
N SER A 155 -17.64 6.33 5.72
CA SER A 155 -17.86 7.77 5.72
C SER A 155 -19.25 8.08 5.18
N SER A 156 -20.26 7.38 5.71
CA SER A 156 -21.63 7.44 5.21
C SER A 156 -22.27 8.84 5.29
N GLY A 157 -21.93 9.63 6.32
CA GLY A 157 -22.36 11.02 6.44
C GLY A 157 -21.85 11.88 5.29
N ILE A 158 -20.53 11.87 5.05
CA ILE A 158 -19.90 12.60 3.95
C ILE A 158 -20.45 12.13 2.60
N ALA A 159 -20.64 10.83 2.41
CA ALA A 159 -21.23 10.29 1.18
C ALA A 159 -22.66 10.78 0.96
N ALA A 160 -23.48 10.85 2.02
CA ALA A 160 -24.84 11.38 1.97
C ALA A 160 -24.85 12.86 1.61
N ASP A 161 -23.94 13.66 2.16
CA ASP A 161 -23.85 15.09 1.87
C ASP A 161 -23.48 15.35 0.41
N VAL A 162 -22.48 14.65 -0.12
CA VAL A 162 -22.10 14.73 -1.54
C VAL A 162 -23.26 14.34 -2.44
N LEU A 163 -23.98 13.26 -2.11
CA LEU A 163 -25.16 12.86 -2.90
C LEU A 163 -26.26 13.92 -2.90
N ARG A 164 -26.52 14.58 -1.77
CA ARG A 164 -27.47 15.70 -1.68
C ARG A 164 -27.03 16.90 -2.52
N GLU A 165 -25.74 17.26 -2.48
CA GLU A 165 -25.17 18.31 -3.34
C GLU A 165 -25.36 18.01 -4.83
N MET A 166 -25.33 16.73 -5.22
CA MET A 166 -25.62 16.27 -6.57
C MET A 166 -27.13 16.21 -6.91
N GLY A 167 -28.00 16.56 -5.98
CA GLY A 167 -29.46 16.56 -6.18
C GLY A 167 -30.17 15.24 -5.84
N TRP A 168 -29.49 14.27 -5.22
CA TRP A 168 -30.12 13.01 -4.78
C TRP A 168 -30.89 13.22 -3.48
N ALA A 169 -32.09 12.65 -3.39
CA ALA A 169 -32.85 12.60 -2.15
C ALA A 169 -32.31 11.48 -1.25
N VAL A 170 -31.45 11.83 -0.30
CA VAL A 170 -30.85 10.88 0.64
C VAL A 170 -31.27 11.22 2.06
N ALA A 171 -31.94 10.29 2.74
CA ALA A 171 -32.30 10.36 4.15
C ALA A 171 -31.60 9.26 4.95
N PRO A 172 -31.21 9.50 6.20
CA PRO A 172 -30.71 8.46 7.06
C PRO A 172 -31.84 7.47 7.41
N PRO A 173 -31.50 6.18 7.69
CA PRO A 173 -32.50 5.26 8.21
C PRO A 173 -33.00 5.69 9.58
N GLU A 174 -34.21 5.27 9.98
CA GLU A 174 -34.76 5.56 11.31
C GLU A 174 -33.81 5.08 12.42
N GLY A 175 -33.53 5.94 13.39
CA GLY A 175 -32.60 5.64 14.50
C GLY A 175 -31.13 5.77 14.18
N TYR A 176 -30.75 6.24 12.99
CA TYR A 176 -29.36 6.48 12.64
C TYR A 176 -28.80 7.65 13.47
N GLN A 177 -27.83 7.36 14.32
CA GLN A 177 -27.01 8.37 14.97
C GLN A 177 -25.72 8.51 14.18
N LEU A 178 -25.39 9.74 13.78
CA LEU A 178 -24.07 10.05 13.20
C LEU A 178 -23.01 9.63 14.24
N GLU A 179 -22.24 8.58 13.95
CA GLU A 179 -21.03 8.35 14.70
C GLU A 179 -20.14 9.58 14.47
N SER A 180 -19.93 10.34 15.56
CA SER A 180 -18.98 11.46 15.55
C SER A 180 -17.62 10.88 15.17
N ASP A 181 -17.04 11.35 14.07
CA ASP A 181 -15.71 10.99 13.59
C ASP A 181 -14.70 10.99 14.76
N ARG A 182 -14.22 9.79 15.09
CA ARG A 182 -13.05 9.58 15.95
C ARG A 182 -11.83 9.25 15.12
#